data_b899dc56f717c4e823b353502cb99156
#
_entry.id   b899dc56f717c4e823b353502cb99156
#
_cell.length_a   1.000
_cell.length_b   1.000
_cell.length_c   1.000
_cell.angle_alpha   90.00
_cell.angle_beta   90.00
_cell.angle_gamma   90.00
#
_symmetry.space_group_name_H-M   'P 1'
#
loop_
_entity.id
_entity.type
_entity.pdbx_description
1 polymer ?
#
loop_
_entity_poly.entity_id
_entity_poly.type
_entity_poly.pdbx_seq_one_letter_code
_entity_poly.pdbx_strand_id
1 'polypeptide(L)' 'MARGFESKDVEFQQAERERGTTIGRQLTAAERDAQAKRRTLELSLARAKADLAAARTPAHKRMLADAIAALEQQLAALG' A
#
# COMPACT_ATOMS: atom_id res chain seq x y z
N MET A 1 8.80 -35.54 -26.71
CA MET A 1 9.54 -35.55 -25.58
C MET A 1 9.18 -34.55 -24.53
N ALA A 2 9.08 -35.07 -23.37
CA ALA A 2 8.67 -34.22 -22.24
C ALA A 2 9.69 -33.13 -21.99
N ARG A 3 10.91 -33.40 -22.34
CA ARG A 3 11.96 -32.44 -22.07
C ARG A 3 11.75 -31.13 -22.80
N GLY A 4 11.44 -31.16 -24.07
CA GLY A 4 11.19 -29.98 -24.82
C GLY A 4 9.98 -29.22 -24.31
N PHE A 5 9.02 -29.99 -23.88
CA PHE A 5 7.81 -29.41 -23.33
C PHE A 5 8.10 -28.67 -22.03
N GLU A 6 8.93 -29.25 -21.22
CA GLU A 6 9.29 -28.63 -19.96
C GLU A 6 10.04 -27.32 -20.19
N SER A 7 10.89 -27.31 -21.18
CA SER A 7 11.61 -26.08 -21.49
C SER A 7 10.67 -24.95 -21.81
N LYS A 8 9.64 -25.25 -22.57
CA LYS A 8 8.68 -24.26 -22.91
C LYS A 8 8.00 -23.71 -21.68
N ASP A 9 7.62 -24.58 -20.78
CA ASP A 9 6.96 -24.15 -19.57
C ASP A 9 7.86 -23.21 -18.77
N VAL A 10 9.11 -23.57 -18.68
CA VAL A 10 10.06 -22.76 -17.93
C VAL A 10 10.18 -21.37 -18.54
N GLU A 11 10.28 -21.32 -19.85
CA GLU A 11 10.38 -20.04 -20.52
C GLU A 11 9.16 -19.18 -20.29
N PHE A 12 8.00 -19.81 -20.34
CA PHE A 12 6.78 -19.08 -20.11
C PHE A 12 6.73 -18.49 -18.72
N GLN A 13 7.12 -19.29 -17.74
CA GLN A 13 7.14 -18.81 -16.37
C GLN A 13 8.10 -17.66 -16.18
N GLN A 14 9.23 -17.73 -16.84
CA GLN A 14 10.20 -16.65 -16.74
C GLN A 14 9.66 -15.38 -17.35
N ALA A 15 8.98 -15.49 -18.46
CA ALA A 15 8.41 -14.31 -19.09
C ALA A 15 7.37 -13.67 -18.17
N GLU A 16 6.57 -14.49 -17.53
CA GLU A 16 5.59 -13.99 -16.61
C GLU A 16 6.25 -13.28 -15.45
N ARG A 17 7.28 -13.88 -14.91
CA ARG A 17 7.99 -13.30 -13.79
C ARG A 17 8.65 -11.99 -14.17
N GLU A 18 9.24 -11.94 -15.34
CA GLU A 18 9.88 -10.72 -15.80
C GLU A 18 8.86 -9.62 -16.00
N ARG A 19 7.71 -9.96 -16.51
CA ARG A 19 6.68 -8.97 -16.70
C ARG A 19 6.23 -8.42 -15.37
N GLY A 20 6.02 -9.28 -14.40
CA GLY A 20 5.67 -8.85 -13.06
C GLY A 20 6.76 -8.01 -12.44
N THR A 21 8.00 -8.39 -12.66
CA THR A 21 9.13 -7.64 -12.14
C THR A 21 9.21 -6.27 -12.77
N THR A 22 9.00 -6.19 -14.07
CA THR A 22 9.03 -4.92 -14.76
C THR A 22 7.96 -3.98 -14.22
N ILE A 23 6.78 -4.50 -14.01
CA ILE A 23 5.68 -3.71 -13.52
C ILE A 23 5.87 -3.35 -12.07
N GLY A 24 6.19 -4.35 -11.26
CA GLY A 24 6.34 -4.13 -9.85
C GLY A 24 7.72 -4.52 -9.35
N ARG A 25 8.74 -4.23 -10.12
CA ARG A 25 10.08 -4.70 -9.83
C ARG A 25 10.39 -4.68 -8.34
N GLN A 26 11.44 -5.38 -7.97
CA GLN A 26 11.82 -5.48 -6.58
C GLN A 26 12.09 -4.12 -5.99
N LEU A 27 11.51 -3.90 -4.83
CA LEU A 27 11.66 -2.64 -4.14
C LEU A 27 12.90 -2.67 -3.27
N THR A 28 13.55 -1.54 -3.15
CA THR A 28 14.63 -1.41 -2.20
C THR A 28 14.04 -1.43 -0.79
N ALA A 29 14.91 -1.58 0.20
CA ALA A 29 14.47 -1.55 1.59
C ALA A 29 13.77 -0.23 1.91
N ALA A 30 14.32 0.87 1.40
CA ALA A 30 13.74 2.18 1.63
C ALA A 30 12.35 2.27 1.00
N GLU A 31 12.19 1.73 -0.19
CA GLU A 31 10.91 1.75 -0.87
C GLU A 31 9.88 0.90 -0.14
N ARG A 32 10.30 -0.24 0.38
CA ARG A 32 9.40 -1.08 1.16
C ARG A 32 8.96 -0.37 2.43
N ASP A 33 9.88 0.29 3.09
CA ASP A 33 9.56 1.04 4.29
C ASP A 33 8.55 2.14 3.99
N ALA A 34 8.77 2.85 2.90
CA ALA A 34 7.87 3.92 2.50
C ALA A 34 6.47 3.38 2.20
N GLN A 35 6.41 2.25 1.51
CA GLN A 35 5.13 1.63 1.21
C GLN A 35 4.42 1.16 2.47
N ALA A 36 5.18 0.58 3.40
CA ALA A 36 4.60 0.12 4.65
C ALA A 36 4.05 1.30 5.46
N LYS A 37 4.80 2.38 5.50
CA LYS A 37 4.33 3.57 6.21
C LYS A 37 3.07 4.14 5.56
N ARG A 38 3.07 4.21 4.25
CA ARG A 38 1.89 4.71 3.55
C ARG A 38 0.67 3.85 3.86
N ARG A 39 0.84 2.55 3.81
CA ARG A 39 -0.28 1.65 4.09
C ARG A 39 -0.79 1.83 5.50
N THR A 40 0.12 1.94 6.46
CA THR A 40 -0.26 2.15 7.83
C THR A 40 -1.04 3.46 8.00
N LEU A 41 -0.55 4.51 7.37
CA LEU A 41 -1.21 5.80 7.46
C LEU A 41 -2.57 5.78 6.78
N GLU A 42 -2.68 5.10 5.66
CA GLU A 42 -3.96 4.99 4.96
C GLU A 42 -4.98 4.24 5.79
N LEU A 43 -4.55 3.18 6.46
CA LEU A 43 -5.44 2.42 7.32
C LEU A 43 -5.87 3.26 8.52
N SER A 44 -4.93 3.98 9.11
CA SER A 44 -5.25 4.87 10.22
C SER A 44 -6.22 5.96 9.79
N LEU A 45 -6.01 6.50 8.60
CA LEU A 45 -6.88 7.53 8.08
C LEU A 45 -8.29 7.00 7.85
N ALA A 46 -8.39 5.81 7.28
CA ALA A 46 -9.70 5.20 7.06
C ALA A 46 -10.43 4.96 8.38
N ARG A 47 -9.71 4.50 9.38
CA ARG A 47 -10.30 4.28 10.69
C ARG A 47 -10.75 5.59 11.32
N ALA A 48 -9.91 6.63 11.24
CA ALA A 48 -10.26 7.91 11.81
C ALA A 48 -11.50 8.49 11.14
N LYS A 49 -11.61 8.33 9.82
CA LYS A 49 -12.78 8.80 9.11
C LYS A 49 -14.03 8.04 9.53
N ALA A 50 -13.93 6.75 9.71
CA ALA A 50 -15.05 5.95 10.18
C ALA A 50 -15.45 6.36 11.58
N ASP A 51 -14.46 6.59 12.44
CA ASP A 51 -14.74 7.02 13.80
C ASP A 51 -15.40 8.40 13.81
N LEU A 52 -14.97 9.29 12.94
CA LEU A 52 -15.57 10.60 12.85
C LEU A 52 -17.04 10.50 12.45
N ALA A 53 -17.33 9.63 11.51
CA ALA A 53 -18.70 9.42 11.07
C ALA A 53 -19.58 8.91 12.21
N ALA A 54 -19.00 8.17 13.14
CA ALA A 54 -19.71 7.61 14.26
C ALA A 54 -19.66 8.47 15.51
N ALA A 55 -18.81 9.50 15.52
CA ALA A 55 -18.66 10.33 16.70
C ALA A 55 -19.91 11.14 16.97
N ARG A 56 -20.18 11.35 18.24
CA ARG A 56 -21.40 12.03 18.66
C ARG A 56 -21.18 13.35 19.32
N THR A 57 -20.04 13.55 19.97
CA THR A 57 -19.78 14.79 20.67
C THR A 57 -18.95 15.72 19.79
N PRO A 58 -19.16 17.01 19.89
CA PRO A 58 -18.35 17.97 19.10
C PRO A 58 -16.87 17.89 19.42
N ALA A 59 -16.53 17.69 20.69
CA ALA A 59 -15.13 17.59 21.07
C ALA A 59 -14.46 16.39 20.42
N HIS A 60 -15.16 15.26 20.42
CA HIS A 60 -14.62 14.05 19.80
C HIS A 60 -14.49 14.22 18.30
N LYS A 61 -15.48 14.85 17.67
CA LYS A 61 -15.43 15.11 16.24
C LYS A 61 -14.26 16.00 15.89
N ARG A 62 -14.00 17.02 16.69
CA ARG A 62 -12.88 17.91 16.43
C ARG A 62 -11.56 17.17 16.56
N MET A 63 -11.44 16.37 17.60
CA MET A 63 -10.22 15.61 17.79
C MET A 63 -9.94 14.70 16.59
N LEU A 64 -10.97 14.01 16.11
CA LEU A 64 -10.81 13.12 14.97
C LEU A 64 -10.52 13.89 13.69
N ALA A 65 -11.16 15.04 13.51
CA ALA A 65 -10.88 15.87 12.34
C ALA A 65 -9.43 16.33 12.34
N ASP A 66 -8.91 16.71 13.50
CA ASP A 66 -7.51 17.11 13.61
C ASP A 66 -6.59 15.93 13.30
N ALA A 67 -6.93 14.76 13.78
CA ALA A 67 -6.15 13.56 13.51
C ALA A 67 -6.15 13.25 12.01
N ILE A 68 -7.29 13.37 11.37
CA ILE A 68 -7.40 13.14 9.94
C ILE A 68 -6.51 14.11 9.17
N ALA A 69 -6.54 15.38 9.53
CA ALA A 69 -5.70 16.36 8.87
C ALA A 69 -4.23 16.03 9.03
N ALA A 70 -3.82 15.63 10.22
CA ALA A 70 -2.44 15.26 10.47
C ALA A 70 -2.03 14.05 9.64
N LEU A 71 -2.90 13.05 9.57
CA LEU A 71 -2.60 11.85 8.79
C LEU A 71 -2.50 12.18 7.30
N GLU A 72 -3.36 13.05 6.82
CA GLU A 72 -3.30 13.44 5.42
C GLU A 72 -2.02 14.20 5.11
N GLN A 73 -1.57 15.02 6.04
CA GLN A 73 -0.30 15.71 5.86
C GLN A 73 0.86 14.73 5.82
N GLN A 74 0.84 13.73 6.68
CA GLN A 74 1.90 12.73 6.68
C GLN A 74 1.91 11.93 5.39
N LEU A 75 0.73 11.60 4.87
CA LEU A 75 0.66 10.91 3.60
C LEU A 75 1.19 11.76 2.46
N ALA A 76 0.86 13.03 2.47
CA ALA A 76 1.35 13.95 1.45
C ALA A 76 2.86 14.08 1.50
N ALA A 77 3.42 14.04 2.71
CA ALA A 77 4.86 14.14 2.87
C ALA A 77 5.59 12.90 2.34
N LEU A 78 4.92 11.76 2.37
CA LEU A 78 5.53 10.54 1.84
C LEU A 78 5.58 10.54 0.33
N GLY A 79 4.70 11.23 -0.26
CA GLY A 79 4.57 11.20 -1.64
C GLY A 79 4.79 11.77 -2.62
#